data_5ba7c00a6a96a5c3fd92c2100fda98bd
#
_entry.id   5ba7c00a6a96a5c3fd92c2100fda98bd
#
_cell.length_a   1.000
_cell.length_b   1.000
_cell.length_c   1.000
_cell.angle_alpha   90.00
_cell.angle_beta   90.00
_cell.angle_gamma   90.00
#
_symmetry.space_group_name_H-M   'P 1'
#
loop_
_entity.id
_entity.type
_entity.pdbx_description
1 polymer ?
#
loop_
_entity_poly.entity_id
_entity_poly.type
_entity_poly.pdbx_seq_one_letter_code
_entity_poly.pdbx_strand_id
1 'polypeptide(L)'
;MTEARPVEVRFGEDAGPSRTGISSRRDAYAAPSKLHLWVLLVLILSLISTFTVDTAAASLKFGAVPFSPGSTVRANVPLSPQEKSYAAQGGNPVPANAAAVLATPSNFDPTKSWPVLVICSTSDFKRQNRDDLADFYRRVGLSEGWVLLAGDGPQHAKNDNVAWRESMTMAAVDALHRSFPGSEKWPIACAGFSGGGKGVGYVAPFLAKNGCHVIGVYMTGANEDHLSDGYARLQPGPGFLNTPIYFSAGHEDRIATQEQQYAVVGMIKRTGFKRIRIGTFRGGHEVNDAQTSIALNWFRELAK
;
A
#
# COMPACT_ATOMS: atom_id res chain seq x y z
N MET A 1 3.49 40.67 -27.36
CA MET A 1 3.81 40.72 -28.77
C MET A 1 5.25 40.32 -28.93
N THR A 2 5.49 39.10 -29.35
CA THR A 2 6.55 38.67 -30.29
C THR A 2 6.42 37.15 -30.42
N GLU A 3 5.86 36.74 -31.56
CA GLU A 3 5.77 35.35 -31.98
C GLU A 3 7.15 34.85 -32.42
N ALA A 4 7.49 33.63 -32.05
CA ALA A 4 8.60 32.89 -32.63
C ALA A 4 8.07 31.68 -33.42
N ARG A 5 8.41 31.63 -34.72
CA ARG A 5 8.04 30.62 -35.73
C ARG A 5 8.91 29.36 -35.61
N PRO A 6 8.42 28.21 -36.05
CA PRO A 6 9.17 26.96 -36.05
C PRO A 6 10.14 26.86 -37.21
N VAL A 7 11.28 26.22 -36.98
CA VAL A 7 12.31 25.89 -37.98
C VAL A 7 12.03 24.52 -38.55
N GLU A 8 11.90 24.48 -39.88
CA GLU A 8 11.74 23.31 -40.73
C GLU A 8 13.12 22.79 -41.15
N VAL A 9 13.45 21.52 -40.84
CA VAL A 9 14.69 20.87 -41.31
C VAL A 9 14.34 19.88 -42.41
N ARG A 10 14.83 20.16 -43.64
CA ARG A 10 14.72 19.30 -44.84
C ARG A 10 15.79 18.21 -44.79
N PHE A 11 15.37 17.00 -45.17
CA PHE A 11 16.26 15.90 -45.52
C PHE A 11 16.69 16.02 -46.98
N GLY A 12 18.00 15.89 -47.23
CA GLY A 12 18.61 15.78 -48.55
C GLY A 12 18.80 14.32 -48.94
N GLU A 13 18.28 13.96 -50.13
CA GLU A 13 18.63 12.77 -50.91
C GLU A 13 19.95 13.00 -51.62
N ASP A 14 20.79 11.96 -51.72
CA ASP A 14 21.63 11.67 -52.90
C ASP A 14 22.43 10.39 -52.68
N ALA A 15 22.30 9.51 -53.53
CA ALA A 15 22.92 9.01 -54.76
C ALA A 15 23.60 7.64 -54.55
N GLY A 16 23.10 6.59 -55.24
CA GLY A 16 23.89 5.37 -55.58
C GLY A 16 24.71 5.64 -56.85
N PRO A 17 25.19 4.62 -57.59
CA PRO A 17 25.54 3.23 -57.28
C PRO A 17 26.98 2.85 -57.79
N SER A 18 27.50 1.70 -57.40
CA SER A 18 28.61 1.09 -58.18
C SER A 18 28.52 -0.44 -58.19
N ARG A 19 28.30 -0.98 -59.37
CA ARG A 19 28.40 -2.40 -59.68
C ARG A 19 29.87 -2.79 -59.83
N THR A 20 30.31 -3.85 -59.13
CA THR A 20 31.43 -4.67 -59.57
C THR A 20 31.03 -6.14 -59.47
N GLY A 21 31.10 -6.82 -60.59
CA GLY A 21 30.78 -8.22 -60.73
C GLY A 21 31.84 -9.13 -60.10
N ILE A 22 31.38 -10.19 -59.48
CA ILE A 22 32.21 -11.33 -59.09
C ILE A 22 31.56 -12.61 -59.60
N SER A 23 32.40 -13.31 -60.36
CA SER A 23 32.27 -14.59 -61.06
C SER A 23 31.62 -15.67 -60.18
N SER A 24 30.63 -16.37 -60.79
CA SER A 24 30.00 -17.57 -60.26
C SER A 24 30.94 -18.77 -60.31
N ARG A 25 31.33 -19.29 -59.19
CA ARG A 25 31.66 -20.73 -59.10
C ARG A 25 30.46 -21.46 -58.48
N ARG A 26 29.79 -22.28 -59.26
CA ARG A 26 28.77 -23.19 -58.82
C ARG A 26 29.47 -24.42 -58.22
N ASP A 27 29.60 -24.50 -56.93
CA ASP A 27 29.86 -25.76 -56.23
C ASP A 27 28.54 -26.43 -56.01
N ALA A 28 28.37 -27.60 -56.64
CA ALA A 28 27.17 -28.44 -56.52
C ALA A 28 27.13 -29.09 -55.13
N TYR A 29 26.40 -28.48 -54.20
CA TYR A 29 26.03 -29.17 -52.98
C TYR A 29 24.92 -30.16 -53.28
N ALA A 30 25.24 -31.47 -53.06
CA ALA A 30 24.25 -32.55 -53.13
C ALA A 30 23.16 -32.29 -52.08
N ALA A 31 21.90 -32.23 -52.49
CA ALA A 31 20.77 -32.07 -51.59
C ALA A 31 20.72 -33.26 -50.62
N PRO A 32 20.55 -33.03 -49.30
CA PRO A 32 20.42 -34.11 -48.33
C PRO A 32 19.18 -34.97 -48.64
N SER A 33 19.35 -36.27 -48.57
CA SER A 33 18.24 -37.21 -48.84
C SER A 33 17.08 -36.93 -47.87
N LYS A 34 15.83 -37.09 -48.33
CA LYS A 34 14.61 -36.87 -47.54
C LYS A 34 14.65 -37.61 -46.18
N LEU A 35 15.37 -38.72 -46.08
CA LEU A 35 15.56 -39.49 -44.85
C LEU A 35 16.37 -38.71 -43.79
N HIS A 36 17.41 -37.97 -44.18
CA HIS A 36 18.22 -37.19 -43.24
C HIS A 36 17.46 -35.98 -42.71
N LEU A 37 16.55 -35.40 -43.52
CA LEU A 37 15.72 -34.26 -43.06
C LEU A 37 14.69 -34.69 -41.99
N TRP A 38 14.10 -35.91 -42.14
CA TRP A 38 13.16 -36.45 -41.13
C TRP A 38 13.86 -36.79 -39.82
N VAL A 39 15.06 -37.38 -39.85
CA VAL A 39 15.83 -37.69 -38.65
C VAL A 39 16.23 -36.42 -37.92
N LEU A 40 16.63 -35.37 -38.64
CA LEU A 40 16.97 -34.07 -38.04
C LEU A 40 15.75 -33.39 -37.41
N LEU A 41 14.58 -33.46 -38.08
CA LEU A 41 13.33 -32.85 -37.57
C LEU A 41 12.82 -33.58 -36.30
N VAL A 42 12.94 -34.91 -36.25
CA VAL A 42 12.56 -35.68 -35.04
C VAL A 42 13.52 -35.44 -33.88
N LEU A 43 14.82 -35.27 -34.14
CA LEU A 43 15.81 -34.89 -33.11
C LEU A 43 15.58 -33.48 -32.58
N ILE A 44 15.23 -32.51 -33.41
CA ILE A 44 14.90 -31.15 -32.99
C ILE A 44 13.61 -31.12 -32.18
N LEU A 45 12.58 -31.86 -32.60
CA LEU A 45 11.32 -31.98 -31.88
C LEU A 45 11.47 -32.69 -30.51
N SER A 46 12.34 -33.67 -30.40
CA SER A 46 12.64 -34.32 -29.12
C SER A 46 13.51 -33.48 -28.18
N LEU A 47 14.35 -32.58 -28.69
CA LEU A 47 15.08 -31.62 -27.86
C LEU A 47 14.19 -30.47 -27.35
N ILE A 48 13.11 -30.11 -28.06
CA ILE A 48 12.18 -29.03 -27.63
C ILE A 48 11.24 -29.55 -26.53
N SER A 49 10.97 -30.86 -26.46
CA SER A 49 10.05 -31.43 -25.45
C SER A 49 10.65 -31.60 -24.04
N THR A 50 11.92 -31.33 -23.81
CA THR A 50 12.57 -31.53 -22.50
C THR A 50 12.90 -30.24 -21.73
N PHE A 51 12.59 -29.09 -22.27
CA PHE A 51 12.69 -27.82 -21.52
C PHE A 51 11.31 -27.29 -21.13
N THR A 52 10.52 -28.09 -20.43
CA THR A 52 9.60 -27.50 -19.44
C THR A 52 10.49 -27.02 -18.30
N VAL A 53 10.98 -25.80 -18.42
CA VAL A 53 11.47 -25.07 -17.25
C VAL A 53 10.23 -24.91 -16.38
N ASP A 54 10.09 -25.81 -15.42
CA ASP A 54 9.18 -25.64 -14.31
C ASP A 54 9.73 -24.46 -13.51
N THR A 55 9.46 -23.23 -14.00
CA THR A 55 9.64 -22.04 -13.22
C THR A 55 8.58 -22.15 -12.12
N ALA A 56 8.91 -22.90 -11.06
CA ALA A 56 8.17 -22.81 -9.83
C ALA A 56 8.09 -21.31 -9.52
N ALA A 57 6.93 -20.73 -9.75
CA ALA A 57 6.71 -19.30 -9.48
C ALA A 57 7.14 -19.08 -8.04
N ALA A 58 8.16 -18.25 -7.84
CA ALA A 58 8.73 -18.05 -6.52
C ALA A 58 7.56 -17.67 -5.59
N SER A 59 7.30 -18.50 -4.58
CA SER A 59 6.17 -18.29 -3.68
C SER A 59 6.34 -16.94 -3.01
N LEU A 60 5.31 -16.07 -3.07
CA LEU A 60 5.34 -14.78 -2.39
C LEU A 60 5.53 -15.02 -0.89
N LYS A 61 6.28 -14.14 -0.25
CA LYS A 61 6.50 -14.20 1.20
C LYS A 61 6.26 -12.84 1.82
N PHE A 62 5.63 -12.84 3.00
CA PHE A 62 5.56 -11.68 3.87
C PHE A 62 6.34 -12.01 5.15
N GLY A 63 7.45 -11.31 5.37
CA GLY A 63 8.46 -11.77 6.30
C GLY A 63 8.98 -13.17 5.89
N ALA A 64 8.89 -14.14 6.80
CA ALA A 64 9.28 -15.52 6.52
C ALA A 64 8.11 -16.42 6.05
N VAL A 65 6.88 -15.92 6.02
CA VAL A 65 5.67 -16.72 5.81
C VAL A 65 5.25 -16.68 4.33
N PRO A 66 5.16 -17.83 3.64
CA PRO A 66 4.67 -17.91 2.27
C PRO A 66 3.16 -17.60 2.24
N PHE A 67 2.71 -16.98 1.15
CA PHE A 67 1.29 -16.70 0.92
C PHE A 67 0.97 -16.63 -0.58
N SER A 68 -0.32 -16.62 -0.91
CA SER A 68 -0.84 -16.45 -2.26
C SER A 68 -1.64 -15.14 -2.38
N PRO A 69 -1.68 -14.50 -3.55
CA PRO A 69 -2.61 -13.40 -3.81
C PRO A 69 -4.05 -13.75 -3.40
N GLY A 70 -4.79 -12.78 -2.88
CA GLY A 70 -6.15 -12.97 -2.37
C GLY A 70 -6.22 -13.53 -0.94
N SER A 71 -5.09 -13.83 -0.32
CA SER A 71 -5.05 -14.38 1.04
C SER A 71 -4.76 -13.31 2.11
N THR A 72 -4.94 -13.72 3.36
CA THR A 72 -4.47 -12.98 4.53
C THR A 72 -3.37 -13.80 5.20
N VAL A 73 -2.23 -13.17 5.45
CA VAL A 73 -1.06 -13.80 6.07
C VAL A 73 -0.69 -13.05 7.34
N ARG A 74 -0.25 -13.78 8.36
CA ARG A 74 0.29 -13.24 9.61
C ARG A 74 1.74 -13.66 9.78
N ALA A 75 2.60 -12.70 10.04
CA ALA A 75 4.02 -12.92 10.27
C ALA A 75 4.48 -12.27 11.57
N ASN A 76 5.41 -12.90 12.27
CA ASN A 76 6.17 -12.26 13.32
C ASN A 76 7.35 -11.55 12.68
N VAL A 77 7.43 -10.23 12.86
CA VAL A 77 8.44 -9.37 12.24
C VAL A 77 9.29 -8.70 13.33
N PRO A 78 10.63 -8.73 13.21
CA PRO A 78 11.48 -8.17 14.23
C PRO A 78 11.34 -6.65 14.31
N LEU A 79 11.32 -6.11 15.53
CA LEU A 79 11.47 -4.68 15.77
C LEU A 79 12.94 -4.29 15.64
N SER A 80 13.20 -3.21 14.93
CA SER A 80 14.50 -2.54 14.89
C SER A 80 14.88 -1.97 16.27
N PRO A 81 16.15 -1.67 16.53
CA PRO A 81 16.56 -1.00 17.75
C PRO A 81 15.85 0.33 17.99
N GLN A 82 15.58 1.09 16.92
CA GLN A 82 14.88 2.36 16.99
C GLN A 82 13.42 2.18 17.40
N GLU A 83 12.70 1.23 16.80
CA GLU A 83 11.31 0.90 17.15
C GLU A 83 11.20 0.41 18.59
N LYS A 84 12.14 -0.43 19.04
CA LYS A 84 12.21 -0.87 20.45
C LYS A 84 12.40 0.30 21.42
N SER A 85 13.34 1.19 21.11
CA SER A 85 13.59 2.37 21.93
C SER A 85 12.38 3.30 22.00
N TYR A 86 11.68 3.46 20.86
CA TYR A 86 10.49 4.30 20.82
C TYR A 86 9.31 3.63 21.57
N ALA A 87 9.07 2.36 21.36
CA ALA A 87 8.02 1.60 22.06
C ALA A 87 8.20 1.62 23.58
N ALA A 88 9.46 1.61 24.07
CA ALA A 88 9.79 1.66 25.49
C ALA A 88 9.31 2.94 26.19
N GLN A 89 9.14 4.04 25.47
CA GLN A 89 8.69 5.32 26.03
C GLN A 89 7.28 5.23 26.63
N GLY A 90 6.50 4.23 26.26
CA GLY A 90 5.14 4.03 26.70
C GLY A 90 4.96 3.22 27.98
N GLY A 91 6.04 2.72 28.57
CA GLY A 91 5.96 1.88 29.77
C GLY A 91 5.36 0.48 29.54
N ASN A 92 5.06 0.11 28.28
CA ASN A 92 4.68 -1.25 27.92
C ASN A 92 5.92 -2.15 27.79
N PRO A 93 5.82 -3.46 28.08
CA PRO A 93 6.88 -4.40 27.75
C PRO A 93 7.15 -4.38 26.23
N VAL A 94 8.40 -4.14 25.86
CA VAL A 94 8.79 -4.08 24.44
C VAL A 94 9.04 -5.50 23.93
N PRO A 95 8.25 -5.99 22.95
CA PRO A 95 8.46 -7.32 22.41
C PRO A 95 9.67 -7.36 21.47
N ALA A 96 10.23 -8.55 21.26
CA ALA A 96 11.27 -8.74 20.25
C ALA A 96 10.74 -8.58 18.83
N ASN A 97 9.48 -8.98 18.60
CA ASN A 97 8.79 -8.98 17.31
C ASN A 97 7.40 -8.34 17.43
N ALA A 98 6.98 -7.67 16.38
CA ALA A 98 5.58 -7.33 16.16
C ALA A 98 4.86 -8.49 15.43
N ALA A 99 3.55 -8.54 15.59
CA ALA A 99 2.68 -9.41 14.81
C ALA A 99 2.07 -8.60 13.66
N ALA A 100 2.62 -8.76 12.47
CA ALA A 100 2.11 -8.07 11.28
C ALA A 100 1.11 -8.94 10.54
N VAL A 101 0.01 -8.34 10.07
CA VAL A 101 -0.99 -8.99 9.23
C VAL A 101 -1.08 -8.24 7.91
N LEU A 102 -0.95 -8.98 6.81
CA LEU A 102 -1.10 -8.49 5.44
C LEU A 102 -2.26 -9.20 4.78
N ALA A 103 -3.18 -8.46 4.17
CA ALA A 103 -4.21 -9.01 3.29
C ALA A 103 -4.08 -8.39 1.90
N THR A 104 -4.11 -9.22 0.85
CA THR A 104 -3.89 -8.78 -0.53
C THR A 104 -5.08 -9.09 -1.42
N PRO A 105 -5.37 -8.24 -2.44
CA PRO A 105 -6.32 -8.57 -3.50
C PRO A 105 -5.94 -9.86 -4.25
N SER A 106 -6.91 -10.51 -4.89
CA SER A 106 -6.68 -11.74 -5.66
C SER A 106 -5.76 -11.57 -6.87
N ASN A 107 -5.70 -10.35 -7.40
CA ASN A 107 -4.83 -9.96 -8.52
C ASN A 107 -3.53 -9.27 -8.06
N PHE A 108 -3.13 -9.46 -6.79
CA PHE A 108 -1.93 -8.85 -6.25
C PHE A 108 -0.68 -9.30 -7.00
N ASP A 109 0.08 -8.33 -7.47
CA ASP A 109 1.34 -8.50 -8.17
C ASP A 109 2.37 -7.56 -7.51
N PRO A 110 3.39 -8.09 -6.82
CA PRO A 110 4.35 -7.27 -6.08
C PRO A 110 5.25 -6.41 -6.96
N THR A 111 5.23 -6.62 -8.28
CA THR A 111 5.99 -5.79 -9.24
C THR A 111 5.26 -4.47 -9.56
N LYS A 112 4.01 -4.33 -9.14
CA LYS A 112 3.18 -3.14 -9.35
C LYS A 112 3.11 -2.30 -8.08
N SER A 113 2.78 -1.02 -8.24
CA SER A 113 2.45 -0.15 -7.11
C SER A 113 1.02 -0.42 -6.62
N TRP A 114 0.87 -0.58 -5.30
CA TRP A 114 -0.41 -0.83 -4.65
C TRP A 114 -0.70 0.22 -3.59
N PRO A 115 -1.92 0.73 -3.50
CA PRO A 115 -2.31 1.52 -2.35
C PRO A 115 -2.43 0.61 -1.12
N VAL A 116 -1.87 1.05 0.01
CA VAL A 116 -1.87 0.32 1.27
C VAL A 116 -2.78 1.01 2.27
N LEU A 117 -3.68 0.25 2.89
CA LEU A 117 -4.53 0.72 3.98
C LEU A 117 -3.99 0.17 5.30
N VAL A 118 -3.41 1.04 6.10
CA VAL A 118 -2.94 0.74 7.46
C VAL A 118 -4.10 0.90 8.43
N ILE A 119 -4.39 -0.15 9.21
CA ILE A 119 -5.54 -0.20 10.10
C ILE A 119 -5.12 0.06 11.54
N CYS A 120 -5.90 0.90 12.22
CA CYS A 120 -5.80 1.20 13.65
C CYS A 120 -7.09 0.81 14.37
N SER A 121 -6.97 0.01 15.43
CA SER A 121 -8.09 -0.38 16.29
C SER A 121 -8.23 0.55 17.50
N THR A 122 -9.35 0.40 18.17
CA THR A 122 -9.59 1.06 19.45
C THR A 122 -8.61 0.60 20.54
N SER A 123 -8.44 1.43 21.56
CA SER A 123 -7.52 1.22 22.69
C SER A 123 -8.13 0.46 23.86
N ASP A 124 -9.27 -0.18 23.69
CA ASP A 124 -9.99 -0.84 24.80
C ASP A 124 -9.35 -2.14 25.32
N PHE A 125 -8.15 -2.47 24.88
CA PHE A 125 -7.36 -3.68 25.21
C PHE A 125 -8.02 -5.01 24.80
N LYS A 126 -9.21 -5.00 24.24
CA LYS A 126 -9.93 -6.19 23.78
C LYS A 126 -9.73 -6.45 22.29
N ARG A 127 -9.46 -5.41 21.53
CA ARG A 127 -9.26 -5.48 20.08
C ARG A 127 -7.85 -5.10 19.68
N GLN A 128 -7.36 -5.73 18.64
CA GLN A 128 -6.09 -5.40 17.98
C GLN A 128 -6.36 -4.90 16.56
N ASN A 129 -5.37 -4.25 15.95
CA ASN A 129 -5.49 -3.72 14.58
C ASN A 129 -5.91 -4.80 13.58
N ARG A 130 -5.42 -6.03 13.75
CA ARG A 130 -5.79 -7.18 12.92
C ARG A 130 -7.26 -7.56 13.03
N ASP A 131 -7.90 -7.35 14.17
CA ASP A 131 -9.32 -7.68 14.38
C ASP A 131 -10.18 -6.67 13.60
N ASP A 132 -9.86 -5.38 13.67
CA ASP A 132 -10.54 -4.35 12.89
C ASP A 132 -10.26 -4.50 11.38
N LEU A 133 -9.04 -4.89 11.00
CA LEU A 133 -8.74 -5.25 9.62
C LEU A 133 -9.69 -6.35 9.11
N ALA A 134 -9.85 -7.42 9.88
CA ALA A 134 -10.67 -8.57 9.49
C ALA A 134 -12.17 -8.23 9.45
N ASP A 135 -12.66 -7.55 10.49
CA ASP A 135 -14.09 -7.35 10.72
C ASP A 135 -14.68 -6.17 9.94
N PHE A 136 -13.91 -5.08 9.77
CA PHE A 136 -14.43 -3.83 9.24
C PHE A 136 -13.92 -3.46 7.85
N TYR A 137 -12.63 -3.71 7.58
CA TYR A 137 -12.00 -3.14 6.38
C TYR A 137 -11.69 -4.15 5.29
N ARG A 138 -11.53 -5.45 5.64
CA ARG A 138 -11.03 -6.45 4.70
C ARG A 138 -11.88 -6.58 3.44
N ARG A 139 -13.19 -6.69 3.60
CA ARG A 139 -14.11 -6.89 2.47
C ARG A 139 -14.05 -5.73 1.49
N VAL A 140 -14.25 -4.53 1.98
CA VAL A 140 -14.28 -3.33 1.12
C VAL A 140 -12.88 -2.98 0.61
N GLY A 141 -11.86 -2.98 1.46
CA GLY A 141 -10.51 -2.63 1.05
C GLY A 141 -9.98 -3.53 -0.06
N LEU A 142 -10.17 -4.85 0.05
CA LEU A 142 -9.74 -5.78 -1.00
C LEU A 142 -10.55 -5.62 -2.29
N SER A 143 -11.87 -5.40 -2.22
CA SER A 143 -12.70 -5.18 -3.41
C SER A 143 -12.36 -3.88 -4.14
N GLU A 144 -11.91 -2.86 -3.40
CA GLU A 144 -11.43 -1.60 -3.97
C GLU A 144 -9.94 -1.67 -4.43
N GLY A 145 -9.32 -2.84 -4.35
CA GLY A 145 -7.95 -3.06 -4.82
C GLY A 145 -6.88 -2.45 -3.91
N TRP A 146 -7.11 -2.43 -2.60
CA TRP A 146 -6.13 -2.01 -1.60
C TRP A 146 -5.48 -3.23 -0.96
N VAL A 147 -4.19 -3.11 -0.68
CA VAL A 147 -3.47 -3.99 0.24
C VAL A 147 -3.75 -3.50 1.65
N LEU A 148 -4.11 -4.40 2.58
CA LEU A 148 -4.39 -4.03 3.97
C LEU A 148 -3.27 -4.50 4.87
N LEU A 149 -2.88 -3.64 5.80
CA LEU A 149 -1.78 -3.90 6.73
C LEU A 149 -2.19 -3.55 8.15
N ALA A 150 -1.89 -4.44 9.08
CA ALA A 150 -2.02 -4.20 10.51
C ALA A 150 -0.74 -4.61 11.24
N GLY A 151 -0.28 -3.78 12.17
CA GLY A 151 0.86 -4.06 13.03
C GLY A 151 0.41 -4.08 14.50
N ASP A 152 0.59 -5.22 15.16
CA ASP A 152 0.20 -5.43 16.55
C ASP A 152 1.38 -5.94 17.37
N GLY A 153 1.29 -5.86 18.69
CA GLY A 153 2.15 -6.65 19.57
C GLY A 153 1.72 -8.12 19.58
N PRO A 154 2.59 -9.02 20.06
CA PRO A 154 2.25 -10.42 20.25
C PRO A 154 1.18 -10.62 21.32
N GLN A 155 1.06 -9.67 22.23
CA GLN A 155 0.07 -9.59 23.30
C GLN A 155 -0.57 -8.21 23.30
N HIS A 156 -1.71 -8.07 23.95
CA HIS A 156 -2.33 -6.76 24.16
C HIS A 156 -1.38 -5.86 24.96
N ALA A 157 -1.33 -4.58 24.61
CA ALA A 157 -0.63 -3.59 25.41
C ALA A 157 -1.24 -3.51 26.82
N LYS A 158 -0.44 -3.31 27.85
CA LYS A 158 -0.93 -3.09 29.21
C LYS A 158 -1.51 -1.69 29.40
N ASN A 159 -0.93 -0.73 28.68
CA ASN A 159 -1.35 0.66 28.67
C ASN A 159 -1.61 1.10 27.24
N ASP A 160 -2.64 1.91 27.01
CA ASP A 160 -2.82 2.56 25.73
C ASP A 160 -1.72 3.60 25.53
N ASN A 161 -0.73 3.21 24.76
CA ASN A 161 0.42 4.05 24.48
C ASN A 161 0.65 4.20 22.99
N VAL A 162 0.63 5.44 22.56
CA VAL A 162 0.78 5.83 21.15
C VAL A 162 2.13 5.35 20.61
N ALA A 163 3.24 5.57 21.34
CA ALA A 163 4.58 5.18 20.87
C ALA A 163 4.71 3.67 20.67
N TRP A 164 4.08 2.87 21.52
CA TRP A 164 4.05 1.43 21.36
C TRP A 164 3.27 1.02 20.10
N ARG A 165 2.09 1.60 19.85
CA ARG A 165 1.27 1.33 18.67
C ARG A 165 1.96 1.77 17.39
N GLU A 166 2.55 2.96 17.38
CA GLU A 166 3.32 3.50 16.26
C GLU A 166 4.49 2.58 15.91
N SER A 167 5.22 2.06 16.93
CA SER A 167 6.33 1.12 16.71
C SER A 167 5.88 -0.20 16.10
N MET A 168 4.78 -0.80 16.59
CA MET A 168 4.25 -2.04 16.01
C MET A 168 3.78 -1.84 14.56
N THR A 169 3.16 -0.70 14.29
CA THR A 169 2.72 -0.33 12.94
C THR A 169 3.92 -0.14 12.02
N MET A 170 4.97 0.56 12.48
CA MET A 170 6.17 0.78 11.67
C MET A 170 6.88 -0.54 11.35
N ALA A 171 7.00 -1.44 12.33
CA ALA A 171 7.58 -2.77 12.09
C ALA A 171 6.83 -3.57 11.01
N ALA A 172 5.50 -3.42 10.94
CA ALA A 172 4.70 -4.02 9.87
C ALA A 172 4.95 -3.36 8.51
N VAL A 173 5.07 -2.02 8.47
CA VAL A 173 5.42 -1.26 7.24
C VAL A 173 6.83 -1.64 6.77
N ASP A 174 7.81 -1.70 7.66
CA ASP A 174 9.16 -2.13 7.32
C ASP A 174 9.22 -3.58 6.82
N ALA A 175 8.37 -4.46 7.37
CA ALA A 175 8.24 -5.82 6.88
C ALA A 175 7.64 -5.87 5.46
N LEU A 176 6.69 -4.98 5.16
CA LEU A 176 6.15 -4.82 3.80
C LEU A 176 7.25 -4.40 2.84
N HIS A 177 8.04 -3.38 3.19
CA HIS A 177 9.14 -2.86 2.36
C HIS A 177 10.22 -3.91 2.12
N ARG A 178 10.59 -4.69 3.16
CA ARG A 178 11.56 -5.79 3.01
C ARG A 178 11.02 -6.95 2.18
N SER A 179 9.72 -7.21 2.22
CA SER A 179 9.10 -8.31 1.48
C SER A 179 8.88 -7.99 0.00
N PHE A 180 8.64 -6.73 -0.32
CA PHE A 180 8.34 -6.26 -1.68
C PHE A 180 9.19 -5.03 -2.02
N PRO A 181 10.39 -5.22 -2.60
CA PRO A 181 11.24 -4.11 -3.02
C PRO A 181 10.49 -3.15 -3.96
N GLY A 182 10.58 -1.85 -3.68
CA GLY A 182 9.81 -0.81 -4.38
C GLY A 182 8.53 -0.38 -3.66
N SER A 183 8.07 -1.15 -2.66
CA SER A 183 6.87 -0.81 -1.87
C SER A 183 7.06 0.39 -0.94
N GLU A 184 8.28 0.84 -0.72
CA GLU A 184 8.58 2.10 -0.03
C GLU A 184 7.98 3.33 -0.75
N LYS A 185 7.64 3.18 -2.03
CA LYS A 185 6.96 4.20 -2.85
C LYS A 185 5.44 4.02 -2.90
N TRP A 186 4.92 2.94 -2.34
CA TRP A 186 3.50 2.69 -2.39
C TRP A 186 2.74 3.72 -1.55
N PRO A 187 1.62 4.26 -2.07
CA PRO A 187 0.84 5.23 -1.33
C PRO A 187 0.13 4.55 -0.15
N ILE A 188 0.16 5.19 1.01
CA ILE A 188 -0.44 4.68 2.25
C ILE A 188 -1.62 5.56 2.66
N ALA A 189 -2.75 4.96 3.01
CA ALA A 189 -3.79 5.60 3.81
C ALA A 189 -3.91 4.91 5.16
N CYS A 190 -4.35 5.64 6.17
CA CYS A 190 -4.60 5.12 7.50
C CYS A 190 -6.11 5.14 7.78
N ALA A 191 -6.66 4.06 8.32
CA ALA A 191 -8.08 3.96 8.68
C ALA A 191 -8.27 3.44 10.09
N GLY A 192 -9.29 3.94 10.77
CA GLY A 192 -9.68 3.46 12.08
C GLY A 192 -11.10 3.82 12.47
N PHE A 193 -11.66 3.03 13.38
CA PHE A 193 -13.00 3.19 13.90
C PHE A 193 -12.97 3.50 15.39
N SER A 194 -13.83 4.42 15.86
CA SER A 194 -13.96 4.79 17.27
C SER A 194 -12.63 5.24 17.87
N GLY A 195 -12.12 4.55 18.90
CA GLY A 195 -10.77 4.79 19.41
C GLY A 195 -9.69 4.63 18.36
N GLY A 196 -9.85 3.69 17.41
CA GLY A 196 -8.97 3.57 16.24
C GLY A 196 -9.06 4.77 15.31
N GLY A 197 -10.25 5.35 15.13
CA GLY A 197 -10.46 6.59 14.39
C GLY A 197 -9.73 7.78 15.00
N LYS A 198 -9.59 7.81 16.32
CA LYS A 198 -8.70 8.76 17.03
C LYS A 198 -7.23 8.37 16.87
N GLY A 199 -6.90 7.09 16.99
CA GLY A 199 -5.54 6.56 16.88
C GLY A 199 -4.84 6.86 15.56
N VAL A 200 -5.58 6.84 14.44
CA VAL A 200 -5.00 7.23 13.13
C VAL A 200 -4.52 8.68 13.12
N GLY A 201 -5.03 9.53 14.00
CA GLY A 201 -4.57 10.91 14.16
C GLY A 201 -3.13 11.03 14.62
N TYR A 202 -2.58 10.01 15.27
CA TYR A 202 -1.15 9.92 15.61
C TYR A 202 -0.38 9.08 14.60
N VAL A 203 -0.92 7.93 14.17
CA VAL A 203 -0.23 7.00 13.28
C VAL A 203 0.05 7.61 11.91
N ALA A 204 -0.90 8.34 11.32
CA ALA A 204 -0.70 8.91 9.99
C ALA A 204 0.43 9.96 9.95
N PRO A 205 0.49 10.98 10.86
CA PRO A 205 1.63 11.89 10.88
C PRO A 205 2.94 11.20 11.30
N PHE A 206 2.91 10.13 12.10
CA PHE A 206 4.08 9.34 12.43
C PHE A 206 4.67 8.65 11.20
N LEU A 207 3.84 7.98 10.39
CA LEU A 207 4.27 7.36 9.14
C LEU A 207 4.81 8.40 8.15
N ALA A 208 4.13 9.55 8.01
CA ALA A 208 4.61 10.63 7.15
C ALA A 208 5.97 11.19 7.59
N LYS A 209 6.19 11.36 8.90
CA LYS A 209 7.49 11.79 9.45
C LYS A 209 8.59 10.79 9.15
N ASN A 210 8.28 9.51 9.12
CA ASN A 210 9.24 8.43 8.81
C ASN A 210 9.34 8.13 7.30
N GLY A 211 8.90 9.07 6.44
CA GLY A 211 9.12 9.01 5.00
C GLY A 211 8.07 8.24 4.21
N CYS A 212 7.03 7.73 4.84
CA CYS A 212 5.94 7.07 4.12
C CYS A 212 5.10 8.09 3.32
N HIS A 213 4.70 7.71 2.11
CA HIS A 213 3.83 8.54 1.27
C HIS A 213 2.37 8.41 1.72
N VAL A 214 1.97 9.22 2.72
CA VAL A 214 0.60 9.20 3.27
C VAL A 214 -0.34 10.00 2.37
N ILE A 215 -1.32 9.31 1.76
CA ILE A 215 -2.30 9.88 0.81
C ILE A 215 -3.70 10.04 1.38
N GLY A 216 -3.96 9.59 2.61
CA GLY A 216 -5.29 9.71 3.20
C GLY A 216 -5.37 9.31 4.66
N VAL A 217 -6.32 9.91 5.38
CA VAL A 217 -6.66 9.58 6.77
C VAL A 217 -8.18 9.39 6.86
N TYR A 218 -8.63 8.17 7.20
CA TYR A 218 -10.03 7.83 7.36
C TYR A 218 -10.38 7.66 8.84
N MET A 219 -11.18 8.58 9.35
CA MET A 219 -11.59 8.66 10.75
C MET A 219 -13.09 8.36 10.88
N THR A 220 -13.43 7.16 11.31
CA THR A 220 -14.82 6.74 11.48
C THR A 220 -15.21 6.79 12.95
N GLY A 221 -16.31 7.47 13.27
CA GLY A 221 -16.83 7.55 14.64
C GLY A 221 -15.84 8.17 15.62
N ALA A 222 -15.03 9.14 15.19
CA ALA A 222 -14.05 9.83 16.02
C ALA A 222 -14.63 11.12 16.61
N ASN A 223 -14.67 11.23 17.94
CA ASN A 223 -15.24 12.36 18.67
C ASN A 223 -14.16 13.26 19.35
N GLU A 224 -12.88 13.03 19.08
CA GLU A 224 -11.76 13.82 19.59
C GLU A 224 -10.73 14.07 18.47
N ASP A 225 -10.09 15.24 18.49
CA ASP A 225 -9.09 15.66 17.51
C ASP A 225 -7.68 15.21 17.95
N HIS A 226 -7.33 14.00 17.63
CA HIS A 226 -5.97 13.51 17.80
C HIS A 226 -5.06 13.81 16.59
N LEU A 227 -5.64 14.23 15.46
CA LEU A 227 -4.85 14.51 14.26
C LEU A 227 -4.07 15.82 14.37
N SER A 228 -4.68 16.86 14.92
CA SER A 228 -4.00 18.12 15.21
C SER A 228 -2.90 17.96 16.25
N ASP A 229 -3.16 17.15 17.29
CA ASP A 229 -2.16 16.84 18.32
C ASP A 229 -1.00 16.03 17.75
N GLY A 230 -1.30 15.01 16.93
CA GLY A 230 -0.28 14.19 16.25
C GLY A 230 0.57 15.04 15.31
N TYR A 231 -0.05 15.94 14.54
CA TYR A 231 0.68 16.87 13.67
C TYR A 231 1.61 17.79 14.47
N ALA A 232 1.11 18.40 15.53
CA ALA A 232 1.90 19.31 16.36
C ALA A 232 3.07 18.61 17.06
N ARG A 233 2.83 17.40 17.59
CA ARG A 233 3.83 16.58 18.29
C ARG A 233 4.90 16.02 17.37
N LEU A 234 4.50 15.48 16.23
CA LEU A 234 5.38 14.70 15.33
C LEU A 234 6.03 15.54 14.25
N GLN A 235 5.43 16.67 13.88
CA GLN A 235 5.95 17.61 12.88
C GLN A 235 6.37 16.92 11.55
N PRO A 236 5.44 16.25 10.86
CA PRO A 236 5.73 15.52 9.61
C PRO A 236 6.06 16.44 8.43
N GLY A 237 6.03 17.75 8.66
CA GLY A 237 6.25 18.77 7.66
C GLY A 237 4.95 19.40 7.13
N PRO A 238 5.04 20.62 6.55
CA PRO A 238 3.87 21.40 6.14
C PRO A 238 3.09 20.75 4.98
N GLY A 239 3.74 19.91 4.19
CA GLY A 239 3.09 19.14 3.11
C GLY A 239 1.97 18.23 3.60
N PHE A 240 2.08 17.72 4.83
CA PHE A 240 1.09 16.85 5.43
C PHE A 240 -0.28 17.52 5.62
N LEU A 241 -0.33 18.86 5.76
CA LEU A 241 -1.59 19.62 5.82
C LEU A 241 -2.44 19.53 4.55
N ASN A 242 -1.89 19.04 3.45
CA ASN A 242 -2.62 18.77 2.21
C ASN A 242 -3.16 17.33 2.12
N THR A 243 -2.84 16.46 3.09
CA THR A 243 -3.33 15.08 3.13
C THR A 243 -4.86 15.08 3.22
N PRO A 244 -5.57 14.33 2.35
CA PRO A 244 -7.00 14.19 2.42
C PRO A 244 -7.45 13.49 3.72
N ILE A 245 -8.47 14.03 4.36
CA ILE A 245 -9.06 13.50 5.59
C ILE A 245 -10.55 13.23 5.34
N TYR A 246 -10.98 12.00 5.58
CA TYR A 246 -12.36 11.61 5.42
C TYR A 246 -12.94 11.17 6.76
N PHE A 247 -14.06 11.76 7.14
CA PHE A 247 -14.88 11.32 8.27
C PHE A 247 -16.10 10.56 7.78
N SER A 248 -16.55 9.56 8.52
CA SER A 248 -17.88 9.00 8.33
C SER A 248 -18.65 8.97 9.64
N ALA A 249 -19.86 9.51 9.61
CA ALA A 249 -20.70 9.75 10.79
C ALA A 249 -22.11 9.14 10.59
N GLY A 250 -22.50 8.24 11.50
CA GLY A 250 -23.85 7.70 11.55
C GLY A 250 -24.85 8.73 12.09
N HIS A 251 -26.04 8.81 11.50
CA HIS A 251 -27.10 9.72 11.99
C HIS A 251 -27.60 9.36 13.38
N GLU A 252 -27.49 8.08 13.74
CA GLU A 252 -28.00 7.52 15.00
C GLU A 252 -26.85 7.21 15.98
N ASP A 253 -25.63 7.67 15.68
CA ASP A 253 -24.47 7.48 16.54
C ASP A 253 -24.61 8.31 17.83
N ARG A 254 -24.74 7.60 18.95
CA ARG A 254 -24.87 8.19 20.30
C ARG A 254 -23.54 8.20 21.08
N ILE A 255 -22.49 7.61 20.54
CA ILE A 255 -21.14 7.53 21.16
C ILE A 255 -20.27 8.63 20.62
N ALA A 256 -20.22 8.80 19.30
CA ALA A 256 -19.57 9.87 18.60
C ALA A 256 -20.61 10.60 17.74
N THR A 257 -21.35 11.51 18.36
CA THR A 257 -22.47 12.17 17.67
C THR A 257 -21.99 12.97 16.46
N GLN A 258 -22.87 13.19 15.50
CA GLN A 258 -22.52 14.02 14.33
C GLN A 258 -21.97 15.39 14.73
N GLU A 259 -22.59 16.03 15.74
CA GLU A 259 -22.14 17.34 16.25
C GLU A 259 -20.70 17.29 16.76
N GLN A 260 -20.35 16.25 17.53
CA GLN A 260 -18.98 16.05 18.00
C GLN A 260 -18.02 15.86 16.82
N GLN A 261 -18.37 15.03 15.84
CA GLN A 261 -17.53 14.81 14.66
C GLN A 261 -17.39 16.08 13.80
N TYR A 262 -18.45 16.90 13.64
CA TYR A 262 -18.34 18.20 12.99
C TYR A 262 -17.45 19.18 13.79
N ALA A 263 -17.50 19.12 15.12
CA ALA A 263 -16.61 19.94 15.97
C ALA A 263 -15.14 19.53 15.77
N VAL A 264 -14.85 18.23 15.71
CA VAL A 264 -13.51 17.69 15.39
C VAL A 264 -13.04 18.19 14.01
N VAL A 265 -13.87 18.06 12.98
CA VAL A 265 -13.56 18.61 11.64
C VAL A 265 -13.25 20.11 11.71
N GLY A 266 -13.98 20.88 12.52
CA GLY A 266 -13.72 22.28 12.75
C GLY A 266 -12.35 22.54 13.40
N MET A 267 -11.93 21.71 14.35
CA MET A 267 -10.60 21.81 14.99
C MET A 267 -9.49 21.48 14.00
N ILE A 268 -9.60 20.41 13.25
CA ILE A 268 -8.63 20.00 12.23
C ILE A 268 -8.48 21.07 11.13
N LYS A 269 -9.57 21.72 10.71
CA LYS A 269 -9.51 22.87 9.80
C LYS A 269 -8.74 24.04 10.36
N ARG A 270 -8.91 24.36 11.67
CA ARG A 270 -8.16 25.45 12.32
C ARG A 270 -6.66 25.16 12.43
N THR A 271 -6.26 23.89 12.49
CA THR A 271 -4.85 23.48 12.43
C THR A 271 -4.23 23.74 11.05
N GLY A 272 -5.06 23.89 10.01
CA GLY A 272 -4.60 24.22 8.66
C GLY A 272 -4.74 23.11 7.64
N PHE A 273 -5.36 21.97 7.99
CA PHE A 273 -5.67 20.91 7.02
C PHE A 273 -6.68 21.41 5.98
N LYS A 274 -6.38 21.17 4.69
CA LYS A 274 -7.11 21.81 3.59
C LYS A 274 -8.14 20.90 2.91
N ARG A 275 -7.95 19.60 2.97
CA ARG A 275 -8.77 18.63 2.23
C ARG A 275 -9.52 17.73 3.21
N ILE A 276 -10.70 18.17 3.65
CA ILE A 276 -11.50 17.42 4.61
C ILE A 276 -12.90 17.22 4.03
N ARG A 277 -13.38 15.98 4.10
CA ARG A 277 -14.74 15.58 3.80
C ARG A 277 -15.35 14.86 4.99
N ILE A 278 -16.65 15.01 5.17
CA ILE A 278 -17.45 14.21 6.08
C ILE A 278 -18.62 13.62 5.30
N GLY A 279 -18.70 12.30 5.26
CA GLY A 279 -19.84 11.56 4.75
C GLY A 279 -20.73 11.14 5.89
N THR A 280 -22.05 11.18 5.67
CA THR A 280 -23.02 10.73 6.66
C THR A 280 -23.81 9.55 6.12
N PHE A 281 -24.31 8.70 7.01
CA PHE A 281 -25.08 7.52 6.65
C PHE A 281 -26.17 7.23 7.70
N ARG A 282 -27.20 6.52 7.29
CA ARG A 282 -28.21 6.02 8.22
C ARG A 282 -27.65 4.81 8.97
N GLY A 283 -27.37 4.98 10.27
CA GLY A 283 -26.80 3.96 11.13
C GLY A 283 -26.27 4.57 12.42
N GLY A 284 -25.80 3.72 13.32
CA GLY A 284 -25.26 4.08 14.62
C GLY A 284 -23.73 4.20 14.64
N HIS A 285 -23.14 3.76 15.75
CA HIS A 285 -21.70 3.73 15.96
C HIS A 285 -21.09 2.50 15.27
N GLU A 286 -20.82 2.62 13.97
CA GLU A 286 -20.36 1.49 13.13
C GLU A 286 -19.50 1.97 11.95
N VAL A 287 -18.80 1.03 11.33
CA VAL A 287 -18.11 1.25 10.05
C VAL A 287 -19.10 0.97 8.92
N ASN A 288 -19.30 1.96 8.04
CA ASN A 288 -20.16 1.83 6.89
C ASN A 288 -19.36 1.56 5.63
N ASP A 289 -19.65 0.44 4.96
CA ASP A 289 -18.92 0.00 3.78
C ASP A 289 -18.97 0.98 2.60
N ALA A 290 -20.12 1.60 2.35
CA ALA A 290 -20.25 2.58 1.27
C ALA A 290 -19.40 3.82 1.54
N GLN A 291 -19.35 4.29 2.79
CA GLN A 291 -18.49 5.40 3.18
C GLN A 291 -17.01 5.02 3.11
N THR A 292 -16.66 3.79 3.47
CA THR A 292 -15.30 3.26 3.31
C THR A 292 -14.87 3.26 1.84
N SER A 293 -15.71 2.73 0.94
CA SER A 293 -15.44 2.75 -0.51
C SER A 293 -15.25 4.17 -1.04
N ILE A 294 -16.14 5.11 -0.66
CA ILE A 294 -16.05 6.53 -1.06
C ILE A 294 -14.72 7.14 -0.59
N ALA A 295 -14.32 6.91 0.67
CA ALA A 295 -13.08 7.42 1.23
C ALA A 295 -11.85 6.90 0.45
N LEU A 296 -11.76 5.58 0.24
CA LEU A 296 -10.66 4.91 -0.43
C LEU A 296 -10.51 5.36 -1.89
N ASN A 297 -11.63 5.49 -2.62
CA ASN A 297 -11.62 5.98 -3.99
C ASN A 297 -11.19 7.45 -4.05
N TRP A 298 -11.69 8.29 -3.15
CA TRP A 298 -11.31 9.71 -3.09
C TRP A 298 -9.81 9.89 -2.81
N PHE A 299 -9.23 9.11 -1.89
CA PHE A 299 -7.78 9.17 -1.63
C PHE A 299 -6.96 8.82 -2.86
N ARG A 300 -7.35 7.76 -3.58
CA ARG A 300 -6.67 7.31 -4.80
C ARG A 300 -6.78 8.32 -5.96
N GLU A 301 -7.92 9.00 -6.09
CA GLU A 301 -8.13 10.04 -7.09
C GLU A 301 -7.22 11.25 -6.87
N LEU A 302 -7.01 11.63 -5.61
CA LEU A 302 -6.17 12.79 -5.26
C LEU A 302 -4.67 12.49 -5.24
N ALA A 303 -4.28 11.22 -5.26
CA ALA A 303 -2.89 10.78 -5.31
C ALA A 303 -2.33 10.62 -6.73
N LYS A 304 -3.18 10.73 -7.76
CA LYS A 304 -2.78 10.75 -9.18
C LYS A 304 -2.24 12.12 -9.57
#